data_b4db3078117e3adae65f2217899b87c6
#
_entry.id   b4db3078117e3adae65f2217899b87c6
#
_cell.length_a   1.000
_cell.length_b   1.000
_cell.length_c   1.000
_cell.angle_alpha   90.00
_cell.angle_beta   90.00
_cell.angle_gamma   90.00
#
_symmetry.space_group_name_H-M   'P 1'
#
loop_
_entity.id
_entity.type
_entity.pdbx_description
1 polymer ?
#
loop_
_entity_poly.entity_id
_entity_poly.type
_entity_poly.pdbx_seq_one_letter_code
_entity_poly.pdbx_strand_id
1 'polypeptide(L)'
;MSDITKNITNSGLEQISFKQNSMIYKVNEKPKFAYYIYTGEVEIISKNDYVIGTLKEGELFGEISSLFNKEHSVSAKAATDTRLLIIEKKVFFNKVENADPILKAVIRTLSLR
;
A
#
# COMPACT_ATOMS: atom_id res chain seq x y z
N MET A 1 -4.14 -7.21 -18.94
CA MET A 1 -4.37 -7.17 -18.44
C MET A 1 -5.20 -7.75 -17.75
N SER A 2 -5.51 -8.33 -17.87
CA SER A 2 -6.60 -9.06 -17.31
C SER A 2 -6.32 -9.72 -16.01
N ASP A 3 -5.13 -9.64 -15.53
CA ASP A 3 -4.80 -10.18 -14.23
C ASP A 3 -5.23 -9.27 -13.09
N ILE A 4 -5.83 -8.15 -13.44
CA ILE A 4 -6.28 -7.16 -12.46
C ILE A 4 -7.80 -7.14 -12.46
N THR A 5 -8.38 -7.39 -11.31
CA THR A 5 -9.82 -7.34 -11.10
C THR A 5 -10.12 -6.24 -10.10
N LYS A 6 -11.02 -5.32 -10.46
CA LYS A 6 -11.40 -4.21 -9.60
C LYS A 6 -12.83 -4.38 -9.14
N ASN A 7 -13.05 -4.26 -7.85
CA ASN A 7 -14.36 -4.29 -7.23
C ASN A 7 -14.47 -3.21 -6.17
N ILE A 8 -15.68 -2.76 -5.90
CA ILE A 8 -15.94 -1.80 -4.83
C ILE A 8 -16.36 -2.59 -3.60
N THR A 9 -15.68 -2.39 -2.49
CA THR A 9 -16.00 -3.05 -1.23
C THR A 9 -17.11 -2.30 -0.50
N ASN A 10 -17.58 -2.88 0.61
CA ASN A 10 -18.58 -2.22 1.46
C ASN A 10 -18.07 -0.91 2.05
N SER A 11 -16.75 -0.75 2.15
CA SER A 11 -16.15 0.48 2.66
C SER A 11 -16.08 1.57 1.59
N GLY A 12 -16.47 1.26 0.35
CA GLY A 12 -16.39 2.20 -0.76
C GLY A 12 -15.03 2.25 -1.42
N LEU A 13 -14.10 1.40 -1.01
CA LEU A 13 -12.77 1.34 -1.60
C LEU A 13 -12.71 0.29 -2.70
N GLU A 14 -11.93 0.57 -3.74
CA GLU A 14 -11.74 -0.39 -4.82
C GLU A 14 -10.87 -1.54 -4.35
N GLN A 15 -11.20 -2.72 -4.83
CA GLN A 15 -10.39 -3.91 -4.61
C GLN A 15 -9.69 -4.25 -5.91
N ILE A 16 -8.40 -4.53 -5.84
CA ILE A 16 -7.60 -4.90 -6.99
C ILE A 16 -6.85 -6.19 -6.66
N SER A 17 -6.75 -7.09 -7.65
CA SER A 17 -6.10 -8.39 -7.47
C SER A 17 -4.79 -8.45 -8.23
N PHE A 18 -3.81 -9.10 -7.63
CA PHE A 18 -2.52 -9.37 -8.26
C PHE A 18 -2.23 -10.85 -8.15
N LYS A 19 -1.74 -11.44 -9.24
CA LYS A 19 -1.29 -12.81 -9.21
C LYS A 19 0.06 -12.91 -8.54
N GLN A 20 0.33 -14.09 -8.00
CA GLN A 20 1.63 -14.39 -7.38
C GLN A 20 2.77 -13.95 -8.29
N ASN A 21 3.77 -13.32 -7.71
CA ASN A 21 4.98 -12.81 -8.37
C ASN A 21 4.78 -11.55 -9.21
N SER A 22 3.58 -10.99 -9.24
CA SER A 22 3.35 -9.72 -9.93
C SER A 22 3.90 -8.56 -9.10
N MET A 23 4.49 -7.59 -9.77
CA MET A 23 4.93 -6.36 -9.11
C MET A 23 3.74 -5.45 -8.89
N ILE A 24 3.59 -4.98 -7.66
CA ILE A 24 2.55 -4.02 -7.30
C ILE A 24 3.05 -2.62 -7.60
N TYR A 25 4.26 -2.31 -7.16
CA TYR A 25 4.97 -1.10 -7.58
C TYR A 25 6.47 -1.33 -7.45
N LYS A 26 7.24 -0.46 -8.08
CA LYS A 26 8.69 -0.54 -8.08
C LYS A 26 9.29 0.68 -7.39
N VAL A 27 10.48 0.47 -6.84
CA VAL A 27 11.26 1.57 -6.25
C VAL A 27 11.40 2.69 -7.27
N ASN A 28 11.34 3.92 -6.79
CA ASN A 28 11.42 5.16 -7.57
C ASN A 28 10.15 5.52 -8.35
N GLU A 29 9.14 4.66 -8.38
CA GLU A 29 7.86 5.04 -8.98
C GLU A 29 7.14 6.02 -8.06
N LYS A 30 6.38 6.92 -8.66
CA LYS A 30 5.57 7.87 -7.89
C LYS A 30 4.38 7.14 -7.28
N PRO A 31 4.03 7.48 -6.04
CA PRO A 31 2.90 6.83 -5.38
C PRO A 31 1.59 7.21 -6.06
N LYS A 32 0.75 6.20 -6.26
CA LYS A 32 -0.60 6.39 -6.77
C LYS A 32 -1.62 6.13 -5.69
N PHE A 33 -1.34 5.15 -4.84
CA PHE A 33 -2.28 4.67 -3.83
C PHE A 33 -1.54 4.31 -2.56
N ALA A 34 -2.27 4.27 -1.45
CA ALA A 34 -1.92 3.44 -0.31
C ALA A 34 -2.67 2.13 -0.48
N TYR A 35 -2.14 1.06 0.10
CA TYR A 35 -2.68 -0.28 -0.09
C TYR A 35 -2.95 -0.95 1.24
N TYR A 36 -4.07 -1.65 1.32
CA TYR A 36 -4.43 -2.48 2.46
C TYR A 36 -4.56 -3.91 1.98
N ILE A 37 -3.91 -4.84 2.65
CA ILE A 37 -3.94 -6.24 2.24
C ILE A 37 -5.21 -6.88 2.75
N TYR A 38 -6.11 -7.19 1.83
CA TYR A 38 -7.37 -7.83 2.15
C TYR A 38 -7.18 -9.35 2.27
N THR A 39 -6.51 -9.96 1.30
CA THR A 39 -6.08 -11.36 1.35
C THR A 39 -4.71 -11.49 0.68
N GLY A 40 -3.93 -12.46 1.13
CA GLY A 40 -2.64 -12.76 0.52
C GLY A 40 -1.46 -12.17 1.28
N GLU A 41 -0.32 -12.14 0.62
CA GLU A 41 0.93 -11.68 1.21
C GLU A 41 1.72 -10.85 0.20
N VAL A 42 2.43 -9.86 0.72
CA VAL A 42 3.21 -8.93 -0.10
C VAL A 42 4.64 -8.90 0.41
N GLU A 43 5.59 -9.10 -0.50
CA GLU A 43 7.01 -8.95 -0.18
C GLU A 43 7.45 -7.52 -0.45
N ILE A 44 8.15 -6.94 0.51
CA ILE A 44 8.77 -5.63 0.37
C ILE A 44 10.23 -5.87 0.03
N ILE A 45 10.67 -5.27 -1.07
CA ILE A 45 11.98 -5.55 -1.67
C ILE A 45 12.77 -4.25 -1.73
N SER A 46 13.99 -4.28 -1.22
CA SER A 46 14.88 -3.13 -1.26
C SER A 46 15.31 -2.82 -2.68
N LYS A 47 15.87 -1.64 -2.89
CA LYS A 47 16.37 -1.25 -4.20
C LYS A 47 17.55 -2.13 -4.67
N ASN A 48 18.14 -2.91 -3.76
CA ASN A 48 19.21 -3.85 -4.08
C ASN A 48 18.68 -5.27 -4.22
N ASP A 49 17.37 -5.43 -4.39
CA ASP A 49 16.69 -6.70 -4.63
C ASP A 49 16.70 -7.67 -3.45
N TYR A 50 16.84 -7.17 -2.23
CA TYR A 50 16.69 -7.98 -1.04
C TYR A 50 15.27 -7.91 -0.52
N VAL A 51 14.70 -9.04 -0.14
CA VAL A 51 13.42 -9.07 0.55
C VAL A 51 13.68 -8.61 1.99
N ILE A 52 13.12 -7.47 2.35
CA ILE A 52 13.32 -6.89 3.67
C ILE A 52 12.14 -7.16 4.61
N GLY A 53 11.06 -7.70 4.08
CA GLY A 53 9.92 -8.07 4.91
C GLY A 53 8.79 -8.63 4.09
N THR A 54 7.88 -9.28 4.79
CA THR A 54 6.64 -9.80 4.20
C THR A 54 5.48 -9.24 5.00
N LEU A 55 4.51 -8.67 4.30
CA LEU A 55 3.31 -8.13 4.92
C LEU A 55 2.15 -9.08 4.66
N LYS A 56 1.20 -9.09 5.58
CA LYS A 56 0.09 -10.02 5.57
C LYS A 56 -1.23 -9.29 5.65
N GLU A 57 -2.31 -10.04 5.64
CA GLU A 57 -3.66 -9.51 5.74
C GLU A 57 -3.79 -8.54 6.90
N GLY A 58 -4.45 -7.43 6.66
CA GLY A 58 -4.68 -6.41 7.65
C GLY A 58 -3.60 -5.34 7.72
N GLU A 59 -2.54 -5.46 6.95
CA GLU A 59 -1.44 -4.50 6.99
C GLU A 59 -1.52 -3.52 5.83
N LEU A 60 -1.03 -2.30 6.08
CA LEU A 60 -0.94 -1.25 5.07
C LEU A 60 0.47 -1.14 4.53
N PHE A 61 0.59 -0.74 3.26
CA PHE A 61 1.89 -0.42 2.69
C PHE A 61 1.73 0.66 1.62
N GLY A 62 2.85 1.29 1.27
CA GLY A 62 2.83 2.39 0.31
C GLY A 62 2.26 3.68 0.89
N GLU A 63 1.86 3.67 2.16
CA GLU A 63 1.19 4.79 2.79
C GLU A 63 2.12 5.97 3.02
N ILE A 64 3.38 5.73 3.34
CA ILE A 64 4.33 6.81 3.59
C ILE A 64 4.61 7.57 2.30
N SER A 65 4.86 6.85 1.21
CA SER A 65 5.07 7.47 -0.09
C SER A 65 3.87 8.31 -0.50
N SER A 66 2.66 7.76 -0.31
CA SER A 66 1.43 8.45 -0.64
C SER A 66 1.21 9.68 0.22
N LEU A 67 1.44 9.56 1.53
CA LEU A 67 1.18 10.64 2.48
C LEU A 67 2.12 11.82 2.25
N PHE A 68 3.38 11.56 1.97
CA PHE A 68 4.39 12.60 1.81
C PHE A 68 4.71 12.93 0.35
N ASN A 69 3.98 12.33 -0.59
CA ASN A 69 4.18 12.57 -2.03
C ASN A 69 5.62 12.33 -2.45
N LYS A 70 6.20 11.27 -1.94
CA LYS A 70 7.57 10.86 -2.27
C LYS A 70 7.54 9.61 -3.12
N GLU A 71 8.56 9.42 -3.93
CA GLU A 71 8.72 8.21 -4.68
C GLU A 71 8.87 7.02 -3.74
N HIS A 72 8.45 5.83 -4.20
CA HIS A 72 8.59 4.62 -3.40
C HIS A 72 10.08 4.34 -3.17
N SER A 73 10.42 4.09 -1.92
CA SER A 73 11.80 3.77 -1.55
C SER A 73 12.10 2.28 -1.66
N VAL A 74 11.08 1.48 -1.83
CA VAL A 74 11.17 0.02 -1.97
C VAL A 74 10.20 -0.44 -3.05
N SER A 75 10.34 -1.69 -3.46
CA SER A 75 9.37 -2.32 -4.35
C SER A 75 8.43 -3.19 -3.54
N ALA A 76 7.26 -3.46 -4.09
CA ALA A 76 6.29 -4.36 -3.48
C ALA A 76 5.86 -5.39 -4.52
N LYS A 77 5.88 -6.66 -4.13
CA LYS A 77 5.56 -7.78 -5.01
C LYS A 77 4.57 -8.70 -4.31
N ALA A 78 3.60 -9.21 -5.05
CA ALA A 78 2.65 -10.17 -4.51
C ALA A 78 3.39 -11.51 -4.30
N ALA A 79 3.54 -11.92 -3.05
CA ALA A 79 4.20 -13.18 -2.74
C ALA A 79 3.29 -14.36 -3.03
N THR A 80 1.99 -14.14 -2.92
CA THR A 80 0.93 -15.10 -3.27
C THR A 80 -0.09 -14.35 -4.10
N ASP A 81 -1.12 -15.05 -4.58
CA ASP A 81 -2.27 -14.34 -5.16
C ASP A 81 -2.82 -13.44 -4.07
N THR A 82 -2.96 -12.17 -4.37
CA THR A 82 -3.22 -11.16 -3.37
C THR A 82 -4.34 -10.24 -3.81
N ARG A 83 -5.20 -9.87 -2.87
CA ARG A 83 -6.24 -8.87 -3.08
C ARG A 83 -5.94 -7.69 -2.18
N LEU A 84 -5.94 -6.51 -2.78
CA LEU A 84 -5.63 -5.27 -2.08
C LEU A 84 -6.82 -4.34 -2.17
N LEU A 85 -7.06 -3.60 -1.11
CA LEU A 85 -7.91 -2.43 -1.19
C LEU A 85 -6.99 -1.27 -1.52
N ILE A 86 -7.33 -0.53 -2.58
CA ILE A 86 -6.53 0.63 -2.95
C ILE A 86 -7.21 1.88 -2.41
N ILE A 87 -6.40 2.74 -1.85
CA ILE A 87 -6.85 4.01 -1.27
C ILE A 87 -6.14 5.10 -2.03
N GLU A 88 -6.90 5.87 -2.80
CA GLU A 88 -6.31 6.97 -3.55
C GLU A 88 -5.62 7.93 -2.59
N LYS A 89 -4.53 8.50 -3.04
CA LYS A 89 -3.71 9.40 -2.24
C LYS A 89 -4.55 10.50 -1.59
N LYS A 90 -5.45 11.10 -2.37
CA LYS A 90 -6.34 12.15 -1.88
C LYS A 90 -7.27 11.65 -0.77
N VAL A 91 -7.86 10.47 -0.98
CA VAL A 91 -8.77 9.87 0.00
C VAL A 91 -8.03 9.50 1.27
N PHE A 92 -6.85 8.92 1.12
CA PHE A 92 -6.01 8.54 2.26
C PHE A 92 -5.65 9.79 3.08
N PHE A 93 -5.23 10.85 2.40
CA PHE A 93 -4.86 12.09 3.07
C PHE A 93 -6.05 12.65 3.86
N ASN A 94 -7.24 12.65 3.27
CA ASN A 94 -8.44 13.15 3.95
C ASN A 94 -8.78 12.31 5.17
N LYS A 95 -8.63 10.98 5.10
CA LYS A 95 -8.89 10.12 6.24
C LYS A 95 -7.92 10.41 7.38
N VAL A 96 -6.66 10.65 7.07
CA VAL A 96 -5.66 11.00 8.07
C VAL A 96 -5.96 12.35 8.69
N GLU A 97 -6.31 13.35 7.86
CA GLU A 97 -6.61 14.69 8.35
C GLU A 97 -7.83 14.73 9.26
N ASN A 98 -8.78 13.84 9.04
CA ASN A 98 -9.99 13.76 9.86
C ASN A 98 -9.90 12.77 11.00
N ALA A 99 -8.72 12.20 11.23
CA ALA A 99 -8.51 11.25 12.30
C ALA A 99 -8.39 11.97 13.64
N ASP A 100 -8.53 11.21 14.71
CA ASP A 100 -8.30 11.70 16.06
C ASP A 100 -6.90 12.33 16.14
N PRO A 101 -6.76 13.49 16.82
CA PRO A 101 -5.46 14.15 16.93
C PRO A 101 -4.33 13.28 17.46
N ILE A 102 -4.65 12.37 18.39
CA ILE A 102 -3.64 11.48 18.94
C ILE A 102 -3.19 10.49 17.86
N LEU A 103 -4.12 9.95 17.09
CA LEU A 103 -3.80 9.02 16.02
C LEU A 103 -2.96 9.74 14.93
N LYS A 104 -3.31 10.98 14.60
CA LYS A 104 -2.52 11.77 13.65
C LYS A 104 -1.10 11.96 14.16
N ALA A 105 -0.94 12.23 15.45
CA ALA A 105 0.38 12.41 16.05
C ALA A 105 1.21 11.12 15.97
N VAL A 106 0.58 9.97 16.23
CA VAL A 106 1.26 8.68 16.14
C VAL A 106 1.74 8.43 14.71
N ILE A 107 0.87 8.63 13.74
CA ILE A 107 1.22 8.42 12.32
C ILE A 107 2.38 9.32 11.93
N ARG A 108 2.30 10.60 12.30
CA ARG A 108 3.33 11.58 11.97
C ARG A 108 4.66 11.21 12.59
N THR A 109 4.65 10.81 13.83
CA THR A 109 5.87 10.43 14.56
C THR A 109 6.52 9.19 13.94
N LEU A 110 5.72 8.18 13.63
CA LEU A 110 6.24 6.95 13.00
C LEU A 110 6.82 7.24 11.61
N SER A 111 6.24 8.19 10.90
CA SER A 111 6.68 8.54 9.54
C SER A 111 8.01 9.28 9.52
N LEU A 112 8.43 9.85 10.66
CA LEU A 112 9.71 10.55 10.76
C LEU A 112 10.88 9.61 11.02
N ARG A 113 10.61 8.36 11.23
CA ARG A 113 11.64 7.34 11.48
C ARG A 113 11.93 6.55 10.24
#